data_2eea7393da223918272802c1c2856a34
#
_entry.id   2eea7393da223918272802c1c2856a34
#
_cell.length_a   1.000
_cell.length_b   1.000
_cell.length_c   1.000
_cell.angle_alpha   90.00
_cell.angle_beta   90.00
_cell.angle_gamma   90.00
#
_symmetry.space_group_name_H-M   'P 1'
#
loop_
_entity.id
_entity.type
_entity.pdbx_description
1 polymer ?
#
loop_
_entity_poly.entity_id
_entity_poly.type
_entity_poly.pdbx_seq_one_letter_code
_entity_poly.pdbx_strand_id
1 'polypeptide(L)'
;MDFNKRNLIKAFMYTCASLPLAKVYSKPSISRNEYFFPVDKLIYKATHKITYAELQKLQPEEGDFYITYEPNNPNLYSDLYIASRDKKKIGQDNSTSTQNGLTWLKVDYDFTLEDFGAISNPEVDSTAFIQAAFGSGLKLTSKTEGKYLLKDTIFIENIPWYFQGAGISKTVFLINHFKHAFVFGSPKPSDVKYPVNLKGFTIKRLDGSLYKGTAGAKGLYIGNGLNVNLSYIEECYGLGYGIHIDYSDQITVSHCHIHDHKGMAAGAAGTDGIHFYRSKNINAFNNLIHDIGDDALSAGSFDINYPVKNVIFKNNTIYSTKGGIKFYSFVQDAIVQGNRLVGCREGGVYLTDDKNSPDNSLVENIVIKNNSFNFIGVFGKSDESGALRIRFWPKVNSGSKVKNIVFSNNEVLNSRVGISELAYNDNKRLSNLYILNNKFSFDKKGHVGVIKNHYITIIQCDNDFVIKDNDFITHVENVLIINDKFSSVSDMDISTNNNFIDGSYKNKISTKIVSSN
;
A
#
# COMPACT_ATOMS: atom_id res chain seq x y z
N MET A 1 1.36 36.65 8.40
CA MET A 1 1.90 36.33 7.06
C MET A 1 1.44 34.94 6.71
N ASP A 2 0.44 34.86 5.86
CA ASP A 2 -0.08 33.58 5.38
C ASP A 2 0.88 32.97 4.37
N PHE A 3 1.70 32.02 4.81
CA PHE A 3 2.50 31.20 3.90
C PHE A 3 1.55 30.19 3.23
N ASN A 4 1.19 30.50 2.00
CA ASN A 4 0.26 29.75 1.20
C ASN A 4 0.79 28.31 0.97
N LYS A 5 0.08 27.29 1.48
CA LYS A 5 0.40 25.85 1.30
C LYS A 5 0.84 25.48 -0.13
N ARG A 6 0.29 26.18 -1.13
CA ARG A 6 0.62 25.99 -2.55
C ARG A 6 2.07 26.33 -2.92
N ASN A 7 2.72 27.24 -2.22
CA ASN A 7 4.09 27.64 -2.54
C ASN A 7 5.14 26.67 -1.98
N LEU A 8 4.86 26.01 -0.86
CA LEU A 8 5.72 24.94 -0.32
C LEU A 8 5.69 23.70 -1.23
N ILE A 9 4.52 23.37 -1.77
CA ILE A 9 4.34 22.24 -2.70
C ILE A 9 5.03 22.51 -4.03
N LYS A 10 4.97 23.74 -4.57
CA LYS A 10 5.63 24.10 -5.83
C LYS A 10 7.17 24.06 -5.75
N ALA A 11 7.77 24.51 -4.66
CA ALA A 11 9.22 24.41 -4.46
C ALA A 11 9.70 22.94 -4.43
N PHE A 12 8.84 22.02 -4.02
CA PHE A 12 9.13 20.60 -3.90
C PHE A 12 9.02 19.83 -5.23
N MET A 13 8.11 20.24 -6.11
CA MET A 13 7.93 19.59 -7.41
C MET A 13 9.13 19.81 -8.36
N TYR A 14 9.86 20.91 -8.23
CA TYR A 14 11.01 21.21 -9.09
C TYR A 14 12.25 20.38 -8.80
N THR A 15 12.38 19.77 -7.61
CA THR A 15 13.55 18.95 -7.23
C THR A 15 13.39 17.46 -7.51
N CYS A 16 12.21 16.98 -7.84
CA CYS A 16 11.95 15.55 -8.12
C CYS A 16 11.86 15.19 -9.61
N ALA A 17 11.97 16.16 -10.51
CA ALA A 17 11.77 15.96 -11.97
C ALA A 17 12.99 15.41 -12.74
N SER A 18 14.09 15.07 -12.08
CA SER A 18 15.32 14.63 -12.75
C SER A 18 15.81 13.25 -12.32
N LEU A 19 14.96 12.21 -12.49
CA LEU A 19 15.45 10.83 -12.52
C LEU A 19 15.38 10.31 -13.96
N PRO A 20 16.47 9.75 -14.50
CA PRO A 20 16.49 9.28 -15.88
C PRO A 20 15.58 8.05 -16.04
N LEU A 21 14.61 8.17 -16.93
CA LEU A 21 13.79 7.05 -17.40
C LEU A 21 14.70 6.05 -18.14
N ALA A 22 14.83 4.86 -17.60
CA ALA A 22 15.54 3.76 -18.27
C ALA A 22 14.86 3.47 -19.62
N LYS A 23 15.62 3.50 -20.69
CA LYS A 23 15.19 3.10 -22.03
C LYS A 23 14.76 1.65 -22.03
N VAL A 24 13.48 1.39 -22.19
CA VAL A 24 12.96 0.05 -22.46
C VAL A 24 13.22 -0.28 -23.93
N TYR A 25 14.05 -1.28 -24.17
CA TYR A 25 14.26 -1.83 -25.52
C TYR A 25 13.00 -2.55 -25.97
N SER A 26 12.37 -2.07 -27.04
CA SER A 26 11.28 -2.75 -27.73
C SER A 26 11.85 -3.89 -28.60
N LYS A 27 11.42 -5.13 -28.38
CA LYS A 27 11.61 -6.20 -29.36
C LYS A 27 10.71 -5.94 -30.58
N PRO A 28 11.12 -6.39 -31.78
CA PRO A 28 10.37 -6.13 -33.01
C PRO A 28 9.00 -6.82 -32.96
N SER A 29 7.97 -6.08 -33.32
CA SER A 29 6.57 -6.55 -33.41
C SER A 29 6.39 -7.53 -34.55
N ILE A 30 5.90 -8.72 -34.26
CA ILE A 30 5.32 -9.63 -35.27
C ILE A 30 4.01 -8.99 -35.76
N SER A 31 3.79 -9.03 -37.07
CA SER A 31 2.70 -8.32 -37.73
C SER A 31 1.31 -8.77 -37.25
N ARG A 32 0.45 -7.79 -37.03
CA ARG A 32 -0.95 -7.91 -36.54
C ARG A 32 -1.91 -8.73 -37.39
N ASN A 33 -1.51 -9.29 -38.53
CA ASN A 33 -2.42 -9.73 -39.57
C ASN A 33 -2.76 -11.22 -39.59
N GLU A 34 -2.36 -12.03 -38.60
CA GLU A 34 -2.52 -13.49 -38.75
C GLU A 34 -3.73 -14.10 -38.02
N TYR A 35 -4.28 -13.46 -37.00
CA TYR A 35 -5.45 -13.97 -36.27
C TYR A 35 -6.46 -12.86 -35.99
N PHE A 36 -7.63 -12.97 -36.58
CA PHE A 36 -8.79 -12.14 -36.29
C PHE A 36 -9.78 -12.97 -35.45
N PHE A 37 -9.92 -12.66 -34.19
CA PHE A 37 -10.93 -13.26 -33.31
C PHE A 37 -12.17 -12.34 -33.31
N PRO A 38 -13.35 -12.80 -33.72
CA PRO A 38 -14.58 -12.03 -33.59
C PRO A 38 -14.84 -11.67 -32.14
N VAL A 39 -15.06 -10.38 -31.84
CA VAL A 39 -15.17 -9.84 -30.46
C VAL A 39 -16.27 -10.55 -29.66
N ASP A 40 -17.44 -10.74 -30.26
CA ASP A 40 -18.56 -11.44 -29.64
C ASP A 40 -18.25 -12.89 -29.27
N LYS A 41 -17.54 -13.61 -30.14
CA LYS A 41 -17.08 -14.98 -29.87
C LYS A 41 -16.01 -15.00 -28.77
N LEU A 42 -15.08 -14.05 -28.79
CA LEU A 42 -14.03 -13.98 -27.78
C LEU A 42 -14.62 -13.67 -26.40
N ILE A 43 -15.58 -12.75 -26.30
CA ILE A 43 -16.33 -12.47 -25.08
C ILE A 43 -17.08 -13.72 -24.59
N TYR A 44 -17.79 -14.40 -25.49
CA TYR A 44 -18.48 -15.64 -25.14
C TYR A 44 -17.53 -16.70 -24.59
N LYS A 45 -16.39 -16.94 -25.24
CA LYS A 45 -15.40 -17.92 -24.79
C LYS A 45 -14.71 -17.51 -23.48
N ALA A 46 -14.56 -16.22 -23.21
CA ALA A 46 -14.03 -15.72 -21.93
C ALA A 46 -14.95 -16.06 -20.73
N THR A 47 -16.25 -16.09 -20.96
CA THR A 47 -17.24 -16.46 -19.93
C THR A 47 -17.54 -17.98 -19.89
N HIS A 48 -17.25 -18.71 -20.97
CA HIS A 48 -17.47 -20.14 -21.12
C HIS A 48 -16.16 -20.89 -21.35
N LYS A 49 -15.23 -20.71 -20.41
CA LYS A 49 -13.92 -21.40 -20.44
C LYS A 49 -14.10 -22.90 -20.19
N ILE A 50 -13.21 -23.69 -20.79
CA ILE A 50 -13.16 -25.13 -20.61
C ILE A 50 -11.81 -25.57 -20.05
N THR A 51 -11.74 -26.73 -19.44
CA THR A 51 -10.46 -27.31 -19.02
C THR A 51 -9.68 -27.81 -20.24
N TYR A 52 -8.36 -27.95 -20.10
CA TYR A 52 -7.55 -28.55 -21.16
C TYR A 52 -7.97 -30.00 -21.47
N ALA A 53 -8.38 -30.75 -20.46
CA ALA A 53 -8.91 -32.10 -20.63
C ALA A 53 -10.24 -32.15 -21.42
N GLU A 54 -11.09 -31.14 -21.27
CA GLU A 54 -12.31 -31.02 -22.08
C GLU A 54 -11.98 -30.61 -23.52
N LEU A 55 -11.02 -29.68 -23.73
CA LEU A 55 -10.55 -29.28 -25.06
C LEU A 55 -10.11 -30.49 -25.89
N GLN A 56 -9.39 -31.44 -25.28
CA GLN A 56 -8.90 -32.63 -25.95
C GLN A 56 -10.01 -33.58 -26.46
N LYS A 57 -11.20 -33.51 -25.89
CA LYS A 57 -12.37 -34.32 -26.28
C LYS A 57 -13.21 -33.70 -27.39
N LEU A 58 -12.97 -32.44 -27.71
CA LEU A 58 -13.75 -31.74 -28.72
C LEU A 58 -13.37 -32.19 -30.12
N GLN A 59 -14.35 -32.18 -30.99
CA GLN A 59 -14.19 -32.33 -32.44
C GLN A 59 -14.44 -30.98 -33.10
N PRO A 60 -13.41 -30.13 -33.21
CA PRO A 60 -13.59 -28.79 -33.73
C PRO A 60 -13.71 -28.74 -35.25
N GLU A 61 -14.24 -27.63 -35.76
CA GLU A 61 -14.03 -27.18 -37.12
C GLU A 61 -12.75 -26.33 -37.20
N GLU A 62 -12.20 -26.19 -38.42
CA GLU A 62 -11.03 -25.34 -38.61
C GLU A 62 -11.34 -23.89 -38.29
N GLY A 63 -10.51 -23.28 -37.44
CA GLY A 63 -10.71 -21.92 -36.96
C GLY A 63 -11.54 -21.81 -35.66
N ASP A 64 -12.07 -22.93 -35.15
CA ASP A 64 -12.65 -22.93 -33.82
C ASP A 64 -11.61 -22.58 -32.79
N PHE A 65 -11.97 -21.81 -31.74
CA PHE A 65 -11.07 -21.47 -30.66
C PHE A 65 -11.75 -21.56 -29.30
N TYR A 66 -10.94 -21.83 -28.26
CA TYR A 66 -11.37 -21.93 -26.88
C TYR A 66 -10.34 -21.32 -25.94
N ILE A 67 -10.83 -20.71 -24.87
CA ILE A 67 -9.99 -20.31 -23.73
C ILE A 67 -10.02 -21.45 -22.72
N THR A 68 -8.84 -21.93 -22.32
CA THR A 68 -8.72 -23.00 -21.35
C THR A 68 -8.27 -22.47 -20.01
N TYR A 69 -8.60 -23.20 -18.95
CA TYR A 69 -8.11 -22.97 -17.61
C TYR A 69 -7.80 -24.29 -16.92
N GLU A 70 -6.93 -24.26 -15.90
CA GLU A 70 -6.56 -25.43 -15.13
C GLU A 70 -7.09 -25.29 -13.69
N PRO A 71 -8.24 -25.88 -13.37
CA PRO A 71 -8.86 -25.72 -12.04
C PRO A 71 -8.02 -26.27 -10.90
N ASN A 72 -7.16 -27.27 -11.19
CA ASN A 72 -6.26 -27.88 -10.20
C ASN A 72 -4.91 -27.18 -10.09
N ASN A 73 -4.63 -26.18 -10.90
CA ASN A 73 -3.41 -25.38 -10.83
C ASN A 73 -3.73 -23.88 -10.90
N PRO A 74 -4.10 -23.26 -9.77
CA PRO A 74 -4.51 -21.86 -9.73
C PRO A 74 -3.38 -20.89 -10.08
N ASN A 75 -2.14 -21.35 -10.22
CA ASN A 75 -1.00 -20.53 -10.60
C ASN A 75 -0.85 -20.33 -12.11
N LEU A 76 -1.59 -21.10 -12.92
CA LEU A 76 -1.53 -20.98 -14.37
C LEU A 76 -2.58 -19.99 -14.90
N TYR A 77 -2.10 -19.06 -15.74
CA TYR A 77 -2.96 -18.19 -16.53
C TYR A 77 -3.72 -19.01 -17.58
N SER A 78 -4.87 -18.49 -17.99
CA SER A 78 -5.61 -19.09 -19.09
C SER A 78 -4.83 -18.99 -20.41
N ASP A 79 -5.03 -19.98 -21.27
CA ASP A 79 -4.45 -20.01 -22.60
C ASP A 79 -5.56 -20.05 -23.66
N LEU A 80 -5.30 -19.51 -24.83
CA LEU A 80 -6.21 -19.61 -25.96
C LEU A 80 -5.65 -20.64 -26.94
N TYR A 81 -6.53 -21.54 -27.39
CA TYR A 81 -6.22 -22.55 -28.39
C TYR A 81 -7.12 -22.37 -29.62
N ILE A 82 -6.54 -22.58 -30.83
CA ILE A 82 -7.26 -22.55 -32.09
C ILE A 82 -7.08 -23.87 -32.83
N ALA A 83 -8.14 -24.39 -33.44
CA ALA A 83 -8.08 -25.58 -34.27
C ALA A 83 -7.55 -25.25 -35.68
N SER A 84 -6.47 -25.89 -36.11
CA SER A 84 -5.87 -25.66 -37.43
C SER A 84 -5.27 -26.91 -38.02
N ARG A 85 -5.31 -26.97 -39.38
CA ARG A 85 -4.57 -27.99 -40.17
C ARG A 85 -3.11 -27.60 -40.39
N ASP A 86 -2.79 -26.33 -40.29
CA ASP A 86 -1.46 -25.82 -40.58
C ASP A 86 -0.55 -25.87 -39.33
N LYS A 87 0.25 -26.93 -39.25
CA LYS A 87 1.21 -27.15 -38.13
C LYS A 87 2.43 -26.22 -38.19
N LYS A 88 2.66 -25.48 -39.26
CA LYS A 88 3.89 -24.67 -39.43
C LYS A 88 3.82 -23.30 -38.77
N LYS A 89 2.66 -22.85 -38.37
CA LYS A 89 2.46 -21.45 -37.96
C LYS A 89 2.69 -21.17 -36.46
N ILE A 90 2.86 -22.21 -35.63
CA ILE A 90 2.84 -22.03 -34.19
C ILE A 90 3.95 -22.82 -33.52
N GLY A 91 4.62 -22.22 -32.54
CA GLY A 91 5.78 -22.81 -31.82
C GLY A 91 5.55 -24.25 -31.34
N GLN A 92 6.56 -25.08 -31.49
CA GLN A 92 6.48 -26.54 -31.58
C GLN A 92 6.03 -27.30 -30.31
N ASP A 93 5.84 -26.66 -29.16
CA ASP A 93 5.83 -27.41 -27.89
C ASP A 93 4.46 -27.65 -27.23
N ASN A 94 3.34 -27.13 -27.77
CA ASN A 94 2.05 -27.19 -27.07
C ASN A 94 0.86 -27.53 -28.01
N SER A 95 0.99 -28.54 -28.86
CA SER A 95 -0.10 -28.95 -29.74
C SER A 95 -0.66 -30.32 -29.37
N THR A 96 -2.00 -30.46 -29.40
CA THR A 96 -2.66 -31.77 -29.26
C THR A 96 -3.43 -32.10 -30.52
N SER A 97 -3.27 -33.33 -31.06
CA SER A 97 -4.01 -33.80 -32.22
C SER A 97 -5.47 -34.09 -31.85
N THR A 98 -6.38 -33.74 -32.76
CA THR A 98 -7.80 -34.08 -32.65
C THR A 98 -8.13 -35.30 -33.50
N GLN A 99 -9.30 -35.93 -33.31
CA GLN A 99 -9.73 -37.13 -34.04
C GLN A 99 -9.99 -36.89 -35.52
N ASN A 100 -10.23 -35.64 -35.96
CA ASN A 100 -10.56 -35.26 -37.35
C ASN A 100 -9.35 -34.66 -38.11
N GLY A 101 -8.12 -34.86 -37.60
CA GLY A 101 -6.90 -34.40 -38.28
C GLY A 101 -6.56 -32.92 -38.09
N LEU A 102 -7.33 -32.20 -37.30
CA LEU A 102 -6.99 -30.85 -36.84
C LEU A 102 -6.07 -30.95 -35.65
N THR A 103 -5.38 -29.87 -35.35
CA THR A 103 -4.51 -29.75 -34.18
C THR A 103 -4.94 -28.51 -33.38
N TRP A 104 -5.10 -28.68 -32.05
CA TRP A 104 -5.25 -27.56 -31.16
C TRP A 104 -3.87 -26.91 -30.95
N LEU A 105 -3.78 -25.69 -31.41
CA LEU A 105 -2.56 -24.91 -31.37
C LEU A 105 -2.71 -23.82 -30.32
N LYS A 106 -1.81 -23.78 -29.36
CA LYS A 106 -1.73 -22.69 -28.38
C LYS A 106 -1.38 -21.39 -29.11
N VAL A 107 -2.16 -20.38 -28.88
CA VAL A 107 -1.95 -19.05 -29.49
C VAL A 107 -0.99 -18.25 -28.60
N ASP A 108 0.21 -18.02 -29.10
CA ASP A 108 1.18 -17.12 -28.48
C ASP A 108 0.93 -15.68 -28.97
N TYR A 109 -0.02 -15.02 -28.34
CA TYR A 109 -0.47 -13.69 -28.71
C TYR A 109 -0.65 -12.81 -27.48
N ASP A 110 -0.19 -11.58 -27.55
CA ASP A 110 -0.39 -10.57 -26.52
C ASP A 110 -1.79 -9.93 -26.69
N PHE A 111 -2.78 -10.49 -26.02
CA PHE A 111 -4.14 -9.95 -26.05
C PHE A 111 -4.21 -8.55 -25.45
N THR A 112 -5.03 -7.70 -26.05
CA THR A 112 -5.29 -6.33 -25.59
C THR A 112 -6.74 -6.18 -25.13
N LEU A 113 -7.04 -5.07 -24.47
CA LEU A 113 -8.42 -4.74 -24.07
C LEU A 113 -9.31 -4.54 -25.30
N GLU A 114 -8.74 -3.99 -26.38
CA GLU A 114 -9.43 -3.74 -27.66
C GLU A 114 -9.80 -5.03 -28.38
N ASP A 115 -9.03 -6.11 -28.22
CA ASP A 115 -9.38 -7.41 -28.79
C ASP A 115 -10.71 -7.94 -28.21
N PHE A 116 -11.07 -7.51 -27.00
CA PHE A 116 -12.36 -7.79 -26.36
C PHE A 116 -13.42 -6.72 -26.64
N GLY A 117 -13.13 -5.73 -27.49
CA GLY A 117 -14.05 -4.67 -27.85
C GLY A 117 -14.02 -3.43 -26.98
N ALA A 118 -13.08 -3.33 -26.04
CA ALA A 118 -12.95 -2.12 -25.25
C ALA A 118 -12.61 -0.92 -26.15
N ILE A 119 -13.30 0.17 -25.94
CA ILE A 119 -13.16 1.38 -26.75
C ILE A 119 -12.38 2.42 -25.96
N SER A 120 -11.25 2.83 -26.50
CA SER A 120 -10.43 3.90 -25.94
C SER A 120 -11.04 5.28 -26.19
N ASN A 121 -12.18 5.54 -25.53
CA ASN A 121 -12.89 6.81 -25.58
C ASN A 121 -13.49 7.12 -24.20
N PRO A 122 -13.18 8.29 -23.59
CA PRO A 122 -13.65 8.67 -22.25
C PRO A 122 -15.16 8.86 -22.13
N GLU A 123 -15.90 8.89 -23.26
CA GLU A 123 -17.36 9.06 -23.28
C GLU A 123 -18.10 7.73 -23.48
N VAL A 124 -17.39 6.67 -23.93
CA VAL A 124 -17.98 5.37 -24.26
C VAL A 124 -17.72 4.39 -23.11
N ASP A 125 -18.80 3.80 -22.60
CA ASP A 125 -18.72 2.79 -21.54
C ASP A 125 -18.04 1.50 -22.04
N SER A 126 -16.90 1.19 -21.48
CA SER A 126 -16.13 -0.03 -21.79
C SER A 126 -16.23 -1.10 -20.69
N THR A 127 -17.11 -0.93 -19.70
CA THR A 127 -17.20 -1.80 -18.51
C THR A 127 -17.37 -3.28 -18.90
N ALA A 128 -18.33 -3.62 -19.75
CA ALA A 128 -18.61 -5.01 -20.12
C ALA A 128 -17.44 -5.68 -20.86
N PHE A 129 -16.77 -4.93 -21.73
CA PHE A 129 -15.63 -5.42 -22.50
C PHE A 129 -14.40 -5.65 -21.62
N ILE A 130 -14.11 -4.72 -20.72
CA ILE A 130 -13.00 -4.84 -19.77
C ILE A 130 -13.29 -5.94 -18.73
N GLN A 131 -14.55 -6.09 -18.31
CA GLN A 131 -14.99 -7.22 -17.48
C GLN A 131 -14.70 -8.56 -18.18
N ALA A 132 -15.03 -8.70 -19.46
CA ALA A 132 -14.76 -9.90 -20.24
C ALA A 132 -13.26 -10.14 -20.42
N ALA A 133 -12.50 -9.10 -20.75
CA ALA A 133 -11.06 -9.19 -20.93
C ALA A 133 -10.37 -9.71 -19.64
N PHE A 134 -10.57 -9.05 -18.52
CA PHE A 134 -9.96 -9.47 -17.24
C PHE A 134 -10.54 -10.79 -16.75
N GLY A 135 -11.84 -11.03 -16.94
CA GLY A 135 -12.50 -12.31 -16.63
C GLY A 135 -12.00 -13.49 -17.48
N SER A 136 -11.29 -13.26 -18.58
CA SER A 136 -10.73 -14.33 -19.42
C SER A 136 -9.60 -15.09 -18.71
N GLY A 137 -8.83 -14.44 -17.83
CA GLY A 137 -7.63 -15.00 -17.21
C GLY A 137 -6.42 -15.07 -18.16
N LEU A 138 -6.55 -14.56 -19.38
CA LEU A 138 -5.43 -14.41 -20.32
C LEU A 138 -4.46 -13.33 -19.84
N LYS A 139 -3.22 -13.41 -20.30
CA LYS A 139 -2.27 -12.32 -20.13
C LYS A 139 -2.63 -11.18 -21.08
N LEU A 140 -2.98 -10.04 -20.49
CA LEU A 140 -3.43 -8.88 -21.23
C LEU A 140 -2.37 -7.77 -21.23
N THR A 141 -2.26 -7.09 -22.36
CA THR A 141 -1.39 -5.93 -22.51
C THR A 141 -2.14 -4.74 -23.11
N SER A 142 -1.61 -3.54 -22.89
CA SER A 142 -1.99 -2.36 -23.67
C SER A 142 -0.72 -1.74 -24.21
N LYS A 143 -0.53 -1.78 -25.51
CA LYS A 143 0.69 -1.27 -26.17
C LYS A 143 0.59 0.22 -26.49
N THR A 144 -0.61 0.75 -26.51
CA THR A 144 -0.92 2.13 -26.90
C THR A 144 -1.55 2.91 -25.74
N GLU A 145 -1.51 4.22 -25.84
CA GLU A 145 -2.24 5.07 -24.91
C GLU A 145 -3.76 4.89 -25.11
N GLY A 146 -4.49 4.79 -24.01
CA GLY A 146 -5.93 4.61 -24.05
C GLY A 146 -6.63 5.08 -22.77
N LYS A 147 -7.84 5.63 -22.93
CA LYS A 147 -8.70 6.04 -21.80
C LYS A 147 -10.02 5.29 -21.90
N TYR A 148 -10.30 4.47 -20.88
CA TYR A 148 -11.46 3.59 -20.85
C TYR A 148 -12.40 4.01 -19.74
N LEU A 149 -13.65 4.36 -20.09
CA LEU A 149 -14.69 4.71 -19.12
C LEU A 149 -15.29 3.46 -18.51
N LEU A 150 -15.33 3.42 -17.16
CA LEU A 150 -15.98 2.37 -16.38
C LEU A 150 -17.17 2.97 -15.60
N LYS A 151 -18.36 2.45 -15.86
CA LYS A 151 -19.60 2.85 -15.15
C LYS A 151 -20.01 1.88 -14.05
N ASP A 152 -19.30 0.77 -13.89
CA ASP A 152 -19.49 -0.16 -12.77
C ASP A 152 -18.17 -0.85 -12.38
N THR A 153 -18.18 -1.57 -11.26
CA THR A 153 -17.08 -2.35 -10.74
C THR A 153 -16.69 -3.49 -11.68
N ILE A 154 -15.40 -3.70 -11.86
CA ILE A 154 -14.87 -4.88 -12.54
C ILE A 154 -14.56 -5.95 -11.48
N PHE A 155 -15.15 -7.13 -11.61
CA PHE A 155 -14.98 -8.27 -10.71
C PHE A 155 -14.17 -9.38 -11.39
N ILE A 156 -13.09 -9.84 -10.74
CA ILE A 156 -12.26 -10.94 -11.21
C ILE A 156 -12.19 -11.99 -10.09
N GLU A 157 -12.81 -13.14 -10.32
CA GLU A 157 -12.88 -14.20 -9.31
C GLU A 157 -12.27 -15.51 -9.82
N ASN A 158 -11.55 -16.18 -8.93
CA ASN A 158 -11.07 -17.55 -9.10
C ASN A 158 -10.20 -17.81 -10.36
N ILE A 159 -9.43 -16.80 -10.76
CA ILE A 159 -8.49 -16.89 -11.89
C ILE A 159 -7.26 -16.04 -11.63
N PRO A 160 -6.10 -16.37 -12.21
CA PRO A 160 -4.95 -15.47 -12.26
C PRO A 160 -5.29 -14.16 -12.98
N TRP A 161 -4.71 -13.06 -12.52
CA TRP A 161 -4.90 -11.77 -13.16
C TRP A 161 -3.56 -11.17 -13.59
N TYR A 162 -3.41 -11.00 -14.88
CA TYR A 162 -2.24 -10.34 -15.47
C TYR A 162 -2.69 -9.19 -16.36
N PHE A 163 -2.11 -8.02 -16.13
CA PHE A 163 -2.29 -6.88 -17.00
C PHE A 163 -1.06 -5.98 -17.02
N GLN A 164 -0.58 -5.66 -18.21
CA GLN A 164 0.46 -4.67 -18.43
C GLN A 164 -0.05 -3.54 -19.31
N GLY A 165 -0.32 -2.38 -18.72
CA GLY A 165 -0.64 -1.15 -19.43
C GLY A 165 0.58 -0.51 -20.09
N ALA A 166 0.35 0.49 -20.91
CA ALA A 166 1.38 1.27 -21.61
C ALA A 166 2.19 2.20 -20.67
N GLY A 167 1.70 2.43 -19.46
CA GLY A 167 2.33 3.27 -18.44
C GLY A 167 1.32 4.13 -17.67
N ILE A 168 1.80 4.73 -16.57
CA ILE A 168 1.06 5.74 -15.81
C ILE A 168 0.65 6.88 -16.76
N SER A 169 -0.58 7.35 -16.64
CA SER A 169 -1.23 8.37 -17.48
C SER A 169 -1.37 8.01 -18.97
N LYS A 170 -0.91 6.83 -19.37
CA LYS A 170 -1.05 6.33 -20.74
C LYS A 170 -2.24 5.38 -20.88
N THR A 171 -2.27 4.31 -20.07
CA THR A 171 -3.46 3.47 -19.96
C THR A 171 -4.26 3.94 -18.75
N VAL A 172 -5.43 4.53 -18.98
CA VAL A 172 -6.22 5.18 -17.92
C VAL A 172 -7.61 4.58 -17.85
N PHE A 173 -7.95 4.03 -16.69
CA PHE A 173 -9.32 3.64 -16.36
C PHE A 173 -10.02 4.80 -15.65
N LEU A 174 -11.03 5.37 -16.31
CA LEU A 174 -11.83 6.48 -15.83
C LEU A 174 -13.05 5.95 -15.09
N ILE A 175 -13.07 6.10 -13.76
CA ILE A 175 -14.13 5.53 -12.92
C ILE A 175 -15.25 6.56 -12.73
N ASN A 176 -16.42 6.24 -13.27
CA ASN A 176 -17.62 7.10 -13.19
C ASN A 176 -18.73 6.46 -12.34
N HIS A 177 -18.37 6.02 -11.15
CA HIS A 177 -19.30 5.50 -10.14
C HIS A 177 -18.69 5.57 -8.73
N PHE A 178 -19.49 5.29 -7.69
CA PHE A 178 -19.08 5.39 -6.28
C PHE A 178 -18.81 4.03 -5.60
N LYS A 179 -18.75 2.94 -6.36
CA LYS A 179 -18.39 1.60 -5.89
C LYS A 179 -16.87 1.38 -6.01
N HIS A 180 -16.38 0.20 -5.61
CA HIS A 180 -15.00 -0.23 -5.90
C HIS A 180 -14.74 -0.18 -7.40
N ALA A 181 -13.53 0.23 -7.82
CA ALA A 181 -13.22 0.24 -9.25
C ALA A 181 -12.89 -1.18 -9.73
N PHE A 182 -11.93 -1.85 -9.06
CA PHE A 182 -11.54 -3.23 -9.36
C PHE A 182 -11.60 -4.08 -8.10
N VAL A 183 -12.19 -5.27 -8.21
CA VAL A 183 -12.27 -6.27 -7.14
C VAL A 183 -11.75 -7.59 -7.67
N PHE A 184 -10.66 -8.06 -7.08
CA PHE A 184 -10.10 -9.38 -7.31
C PHE A 184 -10.32 -10.28 -6.10
N GLY A 185 -10.85 -11.48 -6.35
CA GLY A 185 -11.07 -12.49 -5.31
C GLY A 185 -12.16 -12.11 -4.31
N SER A 186 -12.12 -12.74 -3.14
CA SER A 186 -13.16 -12.67 -2.11
C SER A 186 -12.67 -11.97 -0.84
N PRO A 187 -13.53 -11.24 -0.12
CA PRO A 187 -13.23 -10.70 1.21
C PRO A 187 -13.28 -11.77 2.33
N LYS A 188 -13.52 -13.03 1.98
CA LYS A 188 -13.46 -14.18 2.89
C LYS A 188 -12.17 -14.95 2.67
N PRO A 189 -11.58 -15.56 3.71
CA PRO A 189 -10.39 -16.36 3.56
C PRO A 189 -10.63 -17.56 2.64
N SER A 190 -9.63 -17.90 1.83
CA SER A 190 -9.64 -19.07 0.95
C SER A 190 -8.27 -19.75 0.98
N ASP A 191 -8.26 -21.09 0.94
CA ASP A 191 -7.05 -21.87 0.79
C ASP A 191 -6.51 -21.79 -0.64
N VAL A 192 -7.38 -21.56 -1.60
CA VAL A 192 -7.00 -21.35 -3.00
C VAL A 192 -6.72 -19.87 -3.24
N LYS A 193 -5.50 -19.60 -3.70
CA LYS A 193 -5.03 -18.25 -4.00
C LYS A 193 -4.51 -18.19 -5.43
N TYR A 194 -4.67 -17.02 -6.06
CA TYR A 194 -4.31 -16.83 -7.45
C TYR A 194 -3.24 -15.74 -7.61
N PRO A 195 -2.32 -15.87 -8.57
CA PRO A 195 -1.33 -14.84 -8.86
C PRO A 195 -1.99 -13.59 -9.43
N VAL A 196 -1.45 -12.44 -9.00
CA VAL A 196 -1.86 -11.12 -9.47
C VAL A 196 -0.61 -10.37 -9.92
N ASN A 197 -0.56 -9.97 -11.18
CA ASN A 197 0.57 -9.22 -11.72
C ASN A 197 0.04 -8.05 -12.54
N LEU A 198 0.10 -6.85 -11.99
CA LEU A 198 -0.46 -5.64 -12.59
C LEU A 198 0.60 -4.56 -12.70
N LYS A 199 0.70 -3.92 -13.87
CA LYS A 199 1.71 -2.93 -14.12
C LYS A 199 1.28 -1.84 -15.11
N GLY A 200 1.69 -0.60 -14.83
CA GLY A 200 1.75 0.47 -15.83
C GLY A 200 0.41 1.03 -16.27
N PHE A 201 -0.46 1.42 -15.34
CA PHE A 201 -1.74 2.06 -15.64
C PHE A 201 -2.21 3.00 -14.54
N THR A 202 -3.23 3.77 -14.86
CA THR A 202 -3.88 4.71 -13.94
C THR A 202 -5.33 4.32 -13.67
N ILE A 203 -5.73 4.35 -12.41
CA ILE A 203 -7.12 4.32 -11.94
C ILE A 203 -7.46 5.75 -11.54
N LYS A 204 -8.34 6.41 -12.28
CA LYS A 204 -8.72 7.79 -12.04
C LYS A 204 -10.22 7.94 -11.87
N ARG A 205 -10.64 8.38 -10.70
CA ARG A 205 -12.06 8.67 -10.47
C ARG A 205 -12.42 10.05 -11.02
N LEU A 206 -13.50 10.12 -11.82
CA LEU A 206 -13.87 11.35 -12.55
C LEU A 206 -14.44 12.43 -11.65
N ASP A 207 -15.40 12.12 -10.81
CA ASP A 207 -16.03 13.11 -9.95
C ASP A 207 -16.29 12.60 -8.54
N GLY A 208 -15.29 12.73 -7.71
CA GLY A 208 -15.45 12.49 -6.28
C GLY A 208 -15.97 13.70 -5.50
N SER A 209 -16.21 14.87 -6.15
CA SER A 209 -16.67 16.08 -5.45
C SER A 209 -18.11 15.95 -4.95
N LEU A 210 -18.91 15.11 -5.59
CA LEU A 210 -20.30 14.85 -5.27
C LEU A 210 -20.49 13.78 -4.18
N TYR A 211 -19.43 13.06 -3.78
CA TYR A 211 -19.54 12.03 -2.77
C TYR A 211 -19.65 12.62 -1.36
N LYS A 212 -20.79 12.42 -0.73
CA LYS A 212 -21.08 12.85 0.65
C LYS A 212 -21.17 11.66 1.65
N GLY A 213 -20.83 10.46 1.23
CA GLY A 213 -20.92 9.25 2.04
C GLY A 213 -19.64 8.93 2.83
N THR A 214 -19.71 7.86 3.62
CA THR A 214 -18.53 7.30 4.30
C THR A 214 -17.55 6.72 3.29
N ALA A 215 -16.27 6.98 3.49
CA ALA A 215 -15.19 6.38 2.71
C ALA A 215 -15.29 4.85 2.72
N GLY A 216 -15.28 4.22 1.57
CA GLY A 216 -15.41 2.75 1.48
C GLY A 216 -15.11 2.20 0.10
N ALA A 217 -15.25 3.01 -0.95
CA ALA A 217 -14.99 2.58 -2.31
C ALA A 217 -13.48 2.53 -2.57
N LYS A 218 -12.97 1.35 -2.88
CA LYS A 218 -11.54 1.11 -3.13
C LYS A 218 -11.20 1.32 -4.60
N GLY A 219 -10.00 1.83 -4.88
CA GLY A 219 -9.47 1.85 -6.23
C GLY A 219 -9.19 0.42 -6.71
N LEU A 220 -8.38 -0.31 -5.95
CA LEU A 220 -8.04 -1.71 -6.22
C LEU A 220 -8.21 -2.54 -4.94
N TYR A 221 -9.05 -3.56 -4.98
CA TYR A 221 -9.16 -4.56 -3.94
C TYR A 221 -8.60 -5.91 -4.41
N ILE A 222 -7.73 -6.52 -3.61
CA ILE A 222 -7.18 -7.86 -3.88
C ILE A 222 -7.40 -8.73 -2.64
N GLY A 223 -8.26 -9.74 -2.79
CA GLY A 223 -8.52 -10.77 -1.78
C GLY A 223 -7.94 -12.12 -2.20
N ASN A 224 -7.27 -12.81 -1.28
CA ASN A 224 -6.67 -14.13 -1.52
C ASN A 224 -5.67 -14.18 -2.69
N GLY A 225 -4.87 -13.12 -2.86
CA GLY A 225 -3.79 -13.11 -3.84
C GLY A 225 -2.56 -13.92 -3.39
N LEU A 226 -1.87 -14.53 -4.34
CA LEU A 226 -0.57 -15.17 -4.15
C LEU A 226 0.41 -14.62 -5.18
N ASN A 227 1.65 -14.35 -4.78
CA ASN A 227 2.63 -13.71 -5.68
C ASN A 227 2.07 -12.42 -6.28
N VAL A 228 1.52 -11.56 -5.42
CA VAL A 228 0.92 -10.29 -5.83
C VAL A 228 2.02 -9.30 -6.18
N ASN A 229 2.09 -8.90 -7.44
CA ASN A 229 3.04 -7.91 -7.93
C ASN A 229 2.31 -6.71 -8.54
N LEU A 230 2.37 -5.58 -7.88
CA LEU A 230 1.79 -4.32 -8.33
C LEU A 230 2.91 -3.32 -8.56
N SER A 231 3.02 -2.78 -9.76
CA SER A 231 4.07 -1.81 -10.04
C SER A 231 3.66 -0.75 -11.05
N TYR A 232 4.14 0.48 -10.84
CA TYR A 232 3.84 1.60 -11.74
C TYR A 232 2.33 1.81 -11.93
N ILE A 233 1.58 1.71 -10.83
CA ILE A 233 0.14 2.00 -10.81
C ILE A 233 -0.06 3.38 -10.21
N GLU A 234 -0.81 4.22 -10.89
CA GLU A 234 -1.33 5.47 -10.34
C GLU A 234 -2.79 5.26 -9.93
N GLU A 235 -3.13 5.67 -8.72
CA GLU A 235 -4.51 5.75 -8.27
C GLU A 235 -4.77 7.13 -7.69
N CYS A 236 -5.76 7.82 -8.23
CA CYS A 236 -6.04 9.19 -7.84
C CYS A 236 -7.53 9.52 -7.75
N TYR A 237 -7.82 10.50 -6.89
CA TYR A 237 -9.16 10.94 -6.53
C TYR A 237 -10.02 9.85 -5.88
N GLY A 238 -9.37 8.95 -5.13
CA GLY A 238 -10.01 7.85 -4.42
C GLY A 238 -11.04 8.30 -3.38
N LEU A 239 -12.04 7.45 -3.13
CA LEU A 239 -13.09 7.67 -2.13
C LEU A 239 -12.93 6.78 -0.90
N GLY A 240 -11.99 5.86 -0.94
CA GLY A 240 -11.66 4.92 0.12
C GLY A 240 -10.18 4.58 0.03
N TYR A 241 -9.84 3.31 0.30
CA TYR A 241 -8.47 2.84 0.12
C TYR A 241 -8.08 2.89 -1.35
N GLY A 242 -6.90 3.42 -1.66
CA GLY A 242 -6.36 3.38 -3.02
C GLY A 242 -6.12 1.93 -3.44
N ILE A 243 -5.23 1.24 -2.73
CA ILE A 243 -4.98 -0.20 -2.90
C ILE A 243 -5.25 -0.90 -1.57
N HIS A 244 -6.12 -1.91 -1.57
CA HIS A 244 -6.42 -2.73 -0.41
C HIS A 244 -6.14 -4.20 -0.71
N ILE A 245 -5.25 -4.82 0.07
CA ILE A 245 -4.84 -6.22 -0.11
C ILE A 245 -5.19 -7.01 1.15
N ASP A 246 -5.96 -8.08 0.97
CA ASP A 246 -6.55 -8.85 2.07
C ASP A 246 -6.33 -10.36 1.89
N TYR A 247 -6.09 -11.11 2.97
CA TYR A 247 -5.83 -12.55 2.98
C TYR A 247 -4.77 -13.04 1.98
N SER A 248 -3.84 -12.18 1.61
CA SER A 248 -2.89 -12.39 0.53
C SER A 248 -1.50 -12.73 1.04
N ASP A 249 -0.66 -13.29 0.17
CA ASP A 249 0.68 -13.75 0.51
C ASP A 249 1.69 -13.43 -0.60
N GLN A 250 2.96 -13.20 -0.24
CA GLN A 250 4.05 -12.85 -1.16
C GLN A 250 3.73 -11.62 -2.00
N ILE A 251 3.60 -10.49 -1.32
CA ILE A 251 3.10 -9.23 -1.89
C ILE A 251 4.25 -8.28 -2.16
N THR A 252 4.31 -7.76 -3.37
CA THR A 252 5.18 -6.66 -3.76
C THR A 252 4.36 -5.52 -4.34
N VAL A 253 4.48 -4.32 -3.75
CA VAL A 253 3.89 -3.07 -4.28
C VAL A 253 4.99 -2.05 -4.45
N SER A 254 5.27 -1.64 -5.69
CA SER A 254 6.41 -0.79 -5.95
C SER A 254 6.19 0.25 -7.04
N HIS A 255 6.84 1.41 -6.90
CA HIS A 255 6.79 2.49 -7.89
C HIS A 255 5.36 2.95 -8.22
N CYS A 256 4.43 2.76 -7.26
CA CYS A 256 3.06 3.22 -7.37
C CYS A 256 2.94 4.67 -6.92
N HIS A 257 1.98 5.39 -7.48
CA HIS A 257 1.66 6.78 -7.14
C HIS A 257 0.20 6.88 -6.70
N ILE A 258 -0.03 7.08 -5.41
CA ILE A 258 -1.37 7.13 -4.81
C ILE A 258 -1.60 8.53 -4.25
N HIS A 259 -2.63 9.22 -4.72
CA HIS A 259 -2.77 10.62 -4.36
C HIS A 259 -4.18 11.22 -4.53
N ASP A 260 -4.36 12.42 -3.95
CA ASP A 260 -5.59 13.24 -4.08
C ASP A 260 -6.87 12.53 -3.62
N HIS A 261 -6.82 11.79 -2.51
CA HIS A 261 -8.01 11.16 -1.94
C HIS A 261 -8.90 12.21 -1.26
N LYS A 262 -10.14 12.29 -1.67
CA LYS A 262 -11.06 13.37 -1.25
C LYS A 262 -11.49 13.34 0.20
N GLY A 263 -11.37 12.21 0.86
CA GLY A 263 -11.60 12.09 2.29
C GLY A 263 -10.68 12.92 3.18
N MET A 264 -9.60 13.46 2.63
CA MET A 264 -8.60 14.23 3.37
C MET A 264 -9.19 15.46 4.10
N ALA A 265 -10.07 16.22 3.47
CA ALA A 265 -10.66 17.41 4.06
C ALA A 265 -11.65 17.08 5.19
N ALA A 266 -12.28 15.92 5.15
CA ALA A 266 -13.28 15.47 6.11
C ALA A 266 -12.68 14.63 7.24
N GLY A 267 -11.38 14.26 7.18
CA GLY A 267 -10.77 13.34 8.15
C GLY A 267 -11.42 11.95 8.13
N ALA A 268 -11.91 11.52 6.97
CA ALA A 268 -12.65 10.28 6.84
C ALA A 268 -11.73 9.09 7.04
N ALA A 269 -12.00 8.28 8.06
CA ALA A 269 -11.34 7.00 8.28
C ALA A 269 -11.55 6.07 7.10
N GLY A 270 -10.54 5.24 6.77
CA GLY A 270 -10.62 4.28 5.68
C GLY A 270 -10.36 4.88 4.29
N THR A 271 -9.55 5.93 4.23
CA THR A 271 -9.02 6.50 2.98
C THR A 271 -7.51 6.38 2.92
N ASP A 272 -6.98 5.21 3.30
CA ASP A 272 -5.55 4.93 3.24
C ASP A 272 -5.05 4.90 1.79
N GLY A 273 -3.77 5.20 1.61
CA GLY A 273 -3.14 5.04 0.30
C GLY A 273 -3.04 3.57 -0.08
N ILE A 274 -2.25 2.79 0.67
CA ILE A 274 -2.10 1.34 0.48
C ILE A 274 -2.33 0.65 1.82
N HIS A 275 -3.29 -0.25 1.86
CA HIS A 275 -3.69 -0.97 3.07
C HIS A 275 -3.48 -2.48 2.91
N PHE A 276 -2.68 -3.06 3.80
CA PHE A 276 -2.45 -4.50 3.91
C PHE A 276 -3.21 -5.04 5.11
N TYR A 277 -4.19 -5.88 4.86
CA TYR A 277 -5.05 -6.45 5.90
C TYR A 277 -4.95 -7.96 5.89
N ARG A 278 -4.79 -8.60 7.04
CA ARG A 278 -4.75 -10.06 7.20
C ARG A 278 -3.82 -10.78 6.20
N SER A 279 -2.71 -10.16 5.86
CA SER A 279 -1.81 -10.58 4.79
C SER A 279 -0.38 -10.76 5.31
N LYS A 280 0.47 -11.45 4.57
CA LYS A 280 1.85 -11.72 5.00
C LYS A 280 2.86 -11.67 3.87
N ASN A 281 4.17 -11.62 4.23
CA ASN A 281 5.28 -11.52 3.29
C ASN A 281 5.15 -10.31 2.36
N ILE A 282 5.09 -9.12 2.97
CA ILE A 282 4.73 -7.85 2.32
C ILE A 282 5.99 -7.02 2.09
N ASN A 283 6.17 -6.55 0.86
CA ASN A 283 7.23 -5.63 0.49
C ASN A 283 6.64 -4.43 -0.30
N ALA A 284 6.60 -3.24 0.32
CA ALA A 284 6.14 -2.02 -0.34
C ALA A 284 7.30 -1.02 -0.41
N PHE A 285 7.77 -0.69 -1.63
CA PHE A 285 8.95 0.13 -1.78
C PHE A 285 8.90 1.08 -2.98
N ASN A 286 9.62 2.20 -2.85
CA ASN A 286 9.72 3.25 -3.89
C ASN A 286 8.36 3.79 -4.33
N ASN A 287 7.36 3.77 -3.46
CA ASN A 287 6.05 4.34 -3.75
C ASN A 287 6.01 5.83 -3.39
N LEU A 288 5.25 6.59 -4.14
CA LEU A 288 4.94 7.99 -3.88
C LEU A 288 3.48 8.09 -3.41
N ILE A 289 3.27 8.56 -2.18
CA ILE A 289 1.93 8.62 -1.59
C ILE A 289 1.72 10.00 -0.96
N HIS A 290 0.69 10.71 -1.39
CA HIS A 290 0.43 12.04 -0.87
C HIS A 290 -1.02 12.48 -0.96
N ASP A 291 -1.37 13.51 -0.18
CA ASP A 291 -2.72 14.07 -0.13
C ASP A 291 -3.80 13.01 0.14
N ILE A 292 -3.50 12.16 1.13
CA ILE A 292 -4.35 11.04 1.57
C ILE A 292 -5.14 11.44 2.82
N GLY A 293 -6.38 10.99 2.90
CA GLY A 293 -7.30 11.34 3.98
C GLY A 293 -7.04 10.65 5.29
N ASP A 294 -6.41 9.48 5.28
CA ASP A 294 -6.02 8.69 6.46
C ASP A 294 -4.54 8.29 6.39
N ASP A 295 -4.18 7.03 6.59
CA ASP A 295 -2.79 6.59 6.62
C ASP A 295 -2.23 6.34 5.21
N ALA A 296 -1.00 6.74 4.92
CA ALA A 296 -0.40 6.52 3.60
C ALA A 296 -0.14 5.03 3.34
N LEU A 297 0.52 4.36 4.29
CA LEU A 297 0.72 2.91 4.32
C LEU A 297 0.15 2.37 5.62
N SER A 298 -0.69 1.35 5.54
CA SER A 298 -1.30 0.75 6.72
C SER A 298 -1.21 -0.76 6.65
N ALA A 299 -0.89 -1.39 7.78
CA ALA A 299 -0.84 -2.84 7.92
C ALA A 299 -1.43 -3.26 9.26
N GLY A 300 -2.35 -4.22 9.25
CA GLY A 300 -2.97 -4.69 10.49
C GLY A 300 -4.01 -5.76 10.29
N SER A 301 -4.52 -6.26 11.41
CA SER A 301 -5.60 -7.25 11.42
C SER A 301 -6.39 -7.14 12.71
N PHE A 302 -7.70 -7.25 12.63
CA PHE A 302 -8.55 -7.44 13.82
C PHE A 302 -8.80 -8.92 14.14
N ASP A 303 -8.20 -9.83 13.36
CA ASP A 303 -8.35 -11.27 13.54
C ASP A 303 -7.01 -11.91 13.94
N ILE A 304 -6.94 -12.50 15.12
CA ILE A 304 -5.75 -13.16 15.64
C ILE A 304 -5.30 -14.35 14.78
N ASN A 305 -6.22 -15.00 14.08
CA ASN A 305 -5.92 -16.14 13.22
C ASN A 305 -5.24 -15.73 11.91
N TYR A 306 -5.37 -14.47 11.53
CA TYR A 306 -4.80 -13.90 10.32
C TYR A 306 -3.99 -12.62 10.63
N PRO A 307 -2.95 -12.70 11.48
CA PRO A 307 -2.10 -11.55 11.74
C PRO A 307 -1.34 -11.13 10.50
N VAL A 308 -1.03 -9.85 10.41
CA VAL A 308 -0.08 -9.37 9.39
C VAL A 308 1.33 -9.70 9.84
N LYS A 309 2.14 -10.31 8.95
CA LYS A 309 3.51 -10.75 9.25
C LYS A 309 4.50 -10.44 8.14
N ASN A 310 5.78 -10.32 8.52
CA ASN A 310 6.91 -10.15 7.60
C ASN A 310 6.70 -8.96 6.67
N VAL A 311 6.68 -7.75 7.22
CA VAL A 311 6.40 -6.51 6.51
C VAL A 311 7.68 -5.72 6.27
N ILE A 312 7.93 -5.28 5.04
CA ILE A 312 9.01 -4.37 4.70
C ILE A 312 8.43 -3.15 3.96
N PHE A 313 8.52 -1.98 4.60
CA PHE A 313 8.21 -0.70 3.97
C PHE A 313 9.50 0.09 3.77
N LYS A 314 9.94 0.21 2.51
CA LYS A 314 11.28 0.72 2.21
C LYS A 314 11.28 1.80 1.13
N ASN A 315 12.04 2.88 1.37
CA ASN A 315 12.29 3.94 0.39
C ASN A 315 11.01 4.58 -0.19
N ASN A 316 9.92 4.60 0.56
CA ASN A 316 8.71 5.29 0.14
C ASN A 316 8.81 6.78 0.44
N THR A 317 8.21 7.61 -0.41
CA THR A 317 8.05 9.04 -0.19
C THR A 317 6.60 9.35 0.14
N ILE A 318 6.38 9.90 1.33
CA ILE A 318 5.05 10.16 1.89
C ILE A 318 4.97 11.62 2.29
N TYR A 319 3.96 12.35 1.83
CA TYR A 319 3.76 13.73 2.27
C TYR A 319 2.29 14.16 2.27
N SER A 320 1.97 15.19 3.08
CA SER A 320 0.61 15.78 3.17
C SER A 320 -0.50 14.76 3.46
N THR A 321 -0.22 13.75 4.28
CA THR A 321 -1.19 12.73 4.69
C THR A 321 -1.72 12.99 6.10
N LYS A 322 -2.79 12.32 6.51
CA LYS A 322 -3.22 12.34 7.91
C LYS A 322 -2.24 11.54 8.76
N GLY A 323 -2.02 10.26 8.47
CA GLY A 323 -0.99 9.42 9.04
C GLY A 323 0.06 9.03 8.00
N GLY A 324 1.28 8.72 8.42
CA GLY A 324 2.33 8.21 7.56
C GLY A 324 2.21 6.70 7.38
N ILE A 325 2.84 5.93 8.26
CA ILE A 325 2.86 4.47 8.26
C ILE A 325 2.19 3.97 9.53
N LYS A 326 1.19 3.11 9.42
CA LYS A 326 0.44 2.58 10.57
C LYS A 326 0.54 1.07 10.68
N PHE A 327 0.83 0.60 11.89
CA PHE A 327 0.68 -0.80 12.30
C PHE A 327 -0.35 -0.89 13.42
N TYR A 328 -1.34 -1.76 13.27
CA TYR A 328 -2.43 -1.84 14.25
C TYR A 328 -2.88 -3.28 14.53
N SER A 329 -3.29 -3.51 15.76
CA SER A 329 -3.87 -4.75 16.28
C SER A 329 -2.91 -5.94 16.23
N PHE A 330 -2.96 -6.79 15.20
CA PHE A 330 -2.08 -7.96 15.09
C PHE A 330 -1.08 -7.78 13.97
N VAL A 331 0.14 -7.31 14.32
CA VAL A 331 1.27 -7.16 13.40
C VAL A 331 2.53 -7.71 14.03
N GLN A 332 3.27 -8.52 13.29
CA GLN A 332 4.52 -9.13 13.71
C GLN A 332 5.60 -8.98 12.65
N ASP A 333 6.84 -8.72 13.08
CA ASP A 333 8.04 -8.73 12.25
C ASP A 333 7.98 -7.70 11.10
N ALA A 334 8.08 -6.40 11.43
CA ALA A 334 8.06 -5.33 10.44
C ALA A 334 9.35 -4.51 10.42
N ILE A 335 9.76 -4.09 9.22
CA ILE A 335 10.88 -3.19 8.98
C ILE A 335 10.40 -1.97 8.20
N VAL A 336 10.61 -0.78 8.77
CA VAL A 336 10.38 0.51 8.13
C VAL A 336 11.74 1.16 7.90
N GLN A 337 12.20 1.22 6.65
CA GLN A 337 13.57 1.62 6.35
C GLN A 337 13.68 2.58 5.18
N GLY A 338 14.47 3.65 5.34
CA GLY A 338 14.84 4.55 4.26
C GLY A 338 13.67 5.38 3.71
N ASN A 339 12.55 5.45 4.43
CA ASN A 339 11.39 6.21 3.98
C ASN A 339 11.57 7.70 4.31
N ARG A 340 10.97 8.53 3.47
CA ARG A 340 10.89 9.98 3.66
C ARG A 340 9.45 10.39 3.93
N LEU A 341 9.19 10.88 5.14
CA LEU A 341 7.87 11.31 5.57
C LEU A 341 7.86 12.82 5.85
N VAL A 342 6.93 13.56 5.25
CA VAL A 342 6.86 15.02 5.38
C VAL A 342 5.43 15.47 5.62
N GLY A 343 5.21 16.25 6.70
CA GLY A 343 3.91 16.87 6.95
C GLY A 343 2.77 15.91 7.25
N CYS A 344 3.06 14.69 7.74
CA CYS A 344 2.03 13.78 8.24
C CYS A 344 1.42 14.37 9.52
N ARG A 345 0.09 14.53 9.56
CA ARG A 345 -0.59 15.34 10.59
C ARG A 345 -0.71 14.66 11.94
N GLU A 346 -0.88 13.33 11.96
CA GLU A 346 -1.13 12.57 13.19
C GLU A 346 0.05 11.71 13.65
N GLY A 347 0.99 11.40 12.77
CA GLY A 347 2.18 10.63 13.11
C GLY A 347 2.98 10.23 11.88
N GLY A 348 4.30 10.04 12.05
CA GLY A 348 5.18 9.48 11.03
C GLY A 348 4.99 7.96 10.93
N VAL A 349 5.43 7.24 11.96
CA VAL A 349 5.09 5.82 12.17
C VAL A 349 4.15 5.74 13.37
N TYR A 350 3.06 5.00 13.23
CA TYR A 350 2.01 4.89 14.22
C TYR A 350 1.79 3.43 14.61
N LEU A 351 2.02 3.09 15.87
CA LEU A 351 1.80 1.77 16.46
C LEU A 351 0.61 1.85 17.41
N THR A 352 -0.41 1.01 17.20
CA THR A 352 -1.64 1.16 17.99
C THR A 352 -2.43 -0.14 18.11
N ASP A 353 -3.21 -0.25 19.15
CA ASP A 353 -4.24 -1.26 19.31
C ASP A 353 -5.57 -0.89 18.64
N ASP A 354 -5.70 0.21 17.95
CA ASP A 354 -6.92 0.76 17.34
C ASP A 354 -8.22 0.56 18.19
N LYS A 355 -9.20 1.41 18.00
CA LYS A 355 -10.47 1.37 18.78
C LYS A 355 -11.26 0.08 18.59
N ASN A 356 -11.16 -0.55 17.42
CA ASN A 356 -11.88 -1.77 17.06
C ASN A 356 -11.06 -3.05 17.30
N SER A 357 -9.83 -2.92 17.81
CA SER A 357 -8.97 -4.08 18.09
C SER A 357 -9.57 -4.98 19.18
N PRO A 358 -9.36 -6.29 19.11
CA PRO A 358 -9.57 -7.18 20.24
C PRO A 358 -8.70 -6.77 21.44
N ASP A 359 -9.14 -7.15 22.65
CA ASP A 359 -8.48 -6.77 23.90
C ASP A 359 -7.09 -7.38 24.12
N ASN A 360 -6.71 -8.37 23.32
CA ASN A 360 -5.41 -9.04 23.34
C ASN A 360 -4.56 -8.76 22.10
N SER A 361 -4.77 -7.64 21.43
CA SER A 361 -4.01 -7.30 20.23
C SER A 361 -2.51 -7.14 20.53
N LEU A 362 -1.67 -7.42 19.52
CA LEU A 362 -0.24 -7.45 19.64
C LEU A 362 0.45 -6.85 18.42
N VAL A 363 1.21 -5.78 18.65
CA VAL A 363 2.15 -5.22 17.66
C VAL A 363 3.55 -5.48 18.17
N GLU A 364 4.34 -6.28 17.46
CA GLU A 364 5.66 -6.68 17.96
C GLU A 364 6.75 -6.81 16.90
N ASN A 365 8.01 -6.71 17.37
CA ASN A 365 9.21 -6.85 16.56
C ASN A 365 9.26 -5.84 15.40
N ILE A 366 9.12 -4.55 15.71
CA ILE A 366 9.09 -3.48 14.72
C ILE A 366 10.43 -2.74 14.72
N VAL A 367 11.11 -2.72 13.58
CA VAL A 367 12.37 -1.98 13.39
C VAL A 367 12.13 -0.78 12.47
N ILE A 368 12.34 0.42 12.99
CA ILE A 368 12.17 1.69 12.27
C ILE A 368 13.56 2.33 12.15
N LYS A 369 14.17 2.27 10.97
CA LYS A 369 15.56 2.69 10.81
C LYS A 369 15.86 3.48 9.53
N ASN A 370 16.82 4.38 9.61
CA ASN A 370 17.32 5.15 8.47
C ASN A 370 16.20 5.94 7.73
N ASN A 371 15.16 6.39 8.44
CA ASN A 371 14.10 7.19 7.86
C ASN A 371 14.33 8.68 8.12
N SER A 372 13.76 9.51 7.26
CA SER A 372 13.70 10.96 7.45
C SER A 372 12.27 11.40 7.73
N PHE A 373 12.06 12.02 8.88
CA PHE A 373 10.79 12.57 9.33
C PHE A 373 10.91 14.09 9.39
N ASN A 374 10.04 14.80 8.66
CA ASN A 374 10.07 16.26 8.63
C ASN A 374 8.67 16.86 8.80
N PHE A 375 8.51 17.84 9.67
CA PHE A 375 7.22 18.51 9.98
C PHE A 375 6.09 17.55 10.40
N ILE A 376 6.42 16.47 11.09
CA ILE A 376 5.42 15.51 11.57
C ILE A 376 4.61 16.11 12.72
N GLY A 377 3.28 15.97 12.66
CA GLY A 377 2.36 16.45 13.68
C GLY A 377 2.12 17.96 13.70
N VAL A 378 2.91 18.75 12.97
CA VAL A 378 2.89 20.23 13.04
C VAL A 378 1.55 20.79 12.58
N PHE A 379 0.95 20.18 11.56
CA PHE A 379 -0.35 20.61 11.00
C PHE A 379 -1.54 19.83 11.59
N GLY A 380 -1.28 18.97 12.57
CA GLY A 380 -2.28 18.16 13.26
C GLY A 380 -2.92 18.89 14.44
N LYS A 381 -4.00 18.32 14.95
CA LYS A 381 -4.70 18.82 16.13
C LYS A 381 -4.22 18.16 17.43
N SER A 382 -3.62 16.98 17.35
CA SER A 382 -3.16 16.23 18.51
C SER A 382 -1.77 16.66 18.94
N ASP A 383 -1.63 16.99 20.19
CA ASP A 383 -0.36 17.35 20.81
C ASP A 383 0.67 16.21 20.91
N GLU A 384 0.21 14.98 20.62
CA GLU A 384 1.01 13.75 20.75
C GLU A 384 1.48 13.23 19.39
N SER A 385 1.30 14.00 18.32
CA SER A 385 1.68 13.60 16.97
C SER A 385 3.18 13.73 16.79
N GLY A 386 3.88 12.60 16.72
CA GLY A 386 5.34 12.52 16.61
C GLY A 386 5.85 11.69 15.44
N ALA A 387 7.17 11.67 15.22
CA ALA A 387 7.80 10.82 14.22
C ALA A 387 7.52 9.34 14.48
N LEU A 388 7.61 8.91 15.75
CA LEU A 388 7.06 7.65 16.23
C LEU A 388 5.95 7.97 17.23
N ARG A 389 4.75 7.44 16.99
CA ARG A 389 3.61 7.56 17.87
C ARG A 389 3.15 6.18 18.30
N ILE A 390 3.10 5.92 19.60
CA ILE A 390 2.55 4.70 20.19
C ILE A 390 1.29 5.09 20.94
N ARG A 391 0.16 4.47 20.60
CA ARG A 391 -1.10 4.82 21.23
C ARG A 391 -1.90 3.58 21.59
N PHE A 392 -2.37 3.56 22.82
CA PHE A 392 -3.35 2.60 23.31
C PHE A 392 -4.69 3.27 23.50
N TRP A 393 -5.73 2.69 22.89
CA TRP A 393 -7.08 3.22 23.04
C TRP A 393 -7.63 2.93 24.44
N PRO A 394 -8.48 3.82 24.99
CA PRO A 394 -9.04 3.63 26.32
C PRO A 394 -10.03 2.47 26.29
N LYS A 395 -9.59 1.30 26.71
CA LYS A 395 -10.39 0.08 26.87
C LYS A 395 -10.21 -0.44 28.28
N VAL A 396 -11.33 -0.78 28.92
CA VAL A 396 -11.32 -1.40 30.26
C VAL A 396 -10.75 -2.82 30.12
N ASN A 397 -9.72 -3.15 30.92
CA ASN A 397 -9.10 -4.47 30.98
C ASN A 397 -8.43 -4.98 29.68
N SER A 398 -8.06 -4.09 28.78
CA SER A 398 -7.36 -4.49 27.55
C SER A 398 -5.97 -5.05 27.86
N GLY A 399 -5.70 -6.26 27.38
CA GLY A 399 -4.38 -6.90 27.39
C GLY A 399 -3.52 -6.59 26.17
N SER A 400 -3.92 -5.62 25.33
CA SER A 400 -3.20 -5.23 24.11
C SER A 400 -1.78 -4.74 24.43
N LYS A 401 -0.80 -5.14 23.59
CA LYS A 401 0.61 -4.84 23.79
C LYS A 401 1.29 -4.32 22.53
N VAL A 402 2.27 -3.44 22.74
CA VAL A 402 3.28 -3.04 21.77
C VAL A 402 4.64 -3.41 22.37
N LYS A 403 5.43 -4.24 21.68
CA LYS A 403 6.70 -4.71 22.26
C LYS A 403 7.82 -4.91 21.24
N ASN A 404 9.06 -4.90 21.70
CA ASN A 404 10.27 -5.09 20.90
C ASN A 404 10.37 -4.07 19.77
N ILE A 405 10.38 -2.79 20.11
CA ILE A 405 10.43 -1.69 19.15
C ILE A 405 11.85 -1.11 19.12
N VAL A 406 12.43 -1.04 17.93
CA VAL A 406 13.72 -0.39 17.69
C VAL A 406 13.51 0.82 16.78
N PHE A 407 13.84 2.00 17.28
CA PHE A 407 13.85 3.26 16.53
C PHE A 407 15.30 3.73 16.40
N SER A 408 15.94 3.53 15.24
CA SER A 408 17.39 3.73 15.14
C SER A 408 17.85 4.42 13.85
N ASN A 409 18.91 5.21 13.94
CA ASN A 409 19.52 5.89 12.81
C ASN A 409 18.52 6.73 11.99
N ASN A 410 17.50 7.29 12.61
CA ASN A 410 16.52 8.13 11.94
C ASN A 410 16.90 9.62 12.12
N GLU A 411 16.50 10.42 11.13
CA GLU A 411 16.57 11.88 11.21
C GLU A 411 15.16 12.45 11.42
N VAL A 412 14.95 13.12 12.54
CA VAL A 412 13.68 13.74 12.92
C VAL A 412 13.87 15.26 12.93
N LEU A 413 13.28 15.93 11.94
CA LEU A 413 13.43 17.36 11.73
C LEU A 413 12.10 18.06 11.96
N ASN A 414 12.11 19.14 12.73
CA ASN A 414 10.98 20.06 12.83
C ASN A 414 9.63 19.41 13.16
N SER A 415 9.62 18.26 13.80
CA SER A 415 8.40 17.55 14.18
C SER A 415 7.83 18.12 15.49
N ARG A 416 6.51 18.01 15.71
CA ARG A 416 5.86 18.50 16.93
C ARG A 416 6.38 17.79 18.16
N VAL A 417 6.52 16.48 18.09
CA VAL A 417 7.18 15.61 19.06
C VAL A 417 8.05 14.63 18.29
N GLY A 418 9.17 14.19 18.83
CA GLY A 418 9.98 13.15 18.21
C GLY A 418 9.33 11.78 18.38
N ILE A 419 9.17 11.35 19.63
CA ILE A 419 8.54 10.07 20.00
C ILE A 419 7.50 10.33 21.08
N SER A 420 6.33 9.74 20.93
CA SER A 420 5.26 9.87 21.91
C SER A 420 4.57 8.54 22.19
N GLU A 421 4.27 8.30 23.46
CA GLU A 421 3.35 7.28 23.91
C GLU A 421 2.12 7.92 24.52
N LEU A 422 0.95 7.36 24.23
CA LEU A 422 -0.31 7.73 24.84
C LEU A 422 -1.00 6.47 25.37
N ALA A 423 -1.02 6.32 26.67
CA ALA A 423 -1.76 5.28 27.37
C ALA A 423 -2.83 5.91 28.26
N TYR A 424 -4.05 5.40 28.18
CA TYR A 424 -5.18 5.93 28.96
C TYR A 424 -5.43 5.15 30.27
N ASN A 425 -4.78 4.02 30.49
CA ASN A 425 -4.96 3.15 31.66
C ASN A 425 -3.62 2.74 32.25
N ASP A 426 -3.63 2.31 33.51
CA ASP A 426 -2.46 1.92 34.31
C ASP A 426 -1.81 0.59 33.91
N ASN A 427 -2.25 -0.03 32.81
CA ASN A 427 -1.72 -1.30 32.35
C ASN A 427 -0.46 -1.08 31.51
N LYS A 428 0.63 -1.65 31.94
CA LYS A 428 1.91 -1.67 31.20
C LYS A 428 1.75 -2.41 29.87
N ARG A 429 1.67 -1.65 28.79
CA ARG A 429 1.36 -2.17 27.46
C ARG A 429 2.52 -2.04 26.48
N LEU A 430 3.44 -1.11 26.73
CA LEU A 430 4.67 -0.94 25.98
C LEU A 430 5.80 -1.68 26.70
N SER A 431 6.61 -2.45 25.99
CA SER A 431 7.80 -3.08 26.54
C SER A 431 8.91 -3.21 25.50
N ASN A 432 10.15 -3.18 25.95
CA ASN A 432 11.36 -3.29 25.14
C ASN A 432 11.40 -2.22 24.03
N LEU A 433 11.63 -0.97 24.40
CA LEU A 433 11.78 0.15 23.48
C LEU A 433 13.25 0.60 23.42
N TYR A 434 13.83 0.58 22.23
CA TYR A 434 15.22 0.98 21.98
C TYR A 434 15.26 2.18 21.04
N ILE A 435 15.85 3.30 21.50
CA ILE A 435 15.99 4.56 20.73
C ILE A 435 17.48 4.82 20.57
N LEU A 436 18.02 4.50 19.38
CA LEU A 436 19.46 4.36 19.18
C LEU A 436 19.96 5.18 17.98
N ASN A 437 21.04 5.94 18.16
CA ASN A 437 21.75 6.63 17.06
C ASN A 437 20.84 7.52 16.20
N ASN A 438 19.85 8.18 16.78
CA ASN A 438 18.98 9.08 16.03
C ASN A 438 19.44 10.52 16.13
N LYS A 439 19.10 11.31 15.12
CA LYS A 439 19.28 12.75 15.13
C LYS A 439 17.92 13.44 15.23
N PHE A 440 17.70 14.15 16.32
CA PHE A 440 16.54 15.00 16.55
C PHE A 440 16.97 16.46 16.39
N SER A 441 16.39 17.17 15.43
CA SER A 441 16.73 18.56 15.17
C SER A 441 15.50 19.44 15.02
N PHE A 442 15.62 20.65 15.51
CA PHE A 442 14.58 21.63 15.52
C PHE A 442 15.11 23.00 15.06
N ASP A 443 14.59 23.55 13.96
CA ASP A 443 14.91 24.89 13.49
C ASP A 443 13.81 25.89 13.89
N LYS A 444 14.17 26.83 14.77
CA LYS A 444 13.26 27.85 15.29
C LYS A 444 12.76 28.83 14.22
N LYS A 445 13.46 28.96 13.08
CA LYS A 445 13.17 29.96 12.05
C LYS A 445 12.02 29.60 11.08
N GLY A 446 11.63 28.33 11.03
CA GLY A 446 10.67 27.80 10.04
C GLY A 446 9.28 27.46 10.57
N HIS A 447 8.99 27.69 11.85
CA HIS A 447 7.79 27.14 12.47
C HIS A 447 6.54 28.00 12.40
N VAL A 448 5.53 27.44 11.73
CA VAL A 448 4.11 27.83 11.84
C VAL A 448 3.40 26.70 12.61
N GLY A 449 3.46 26.72 13.93
CA GLY A 449 2.74 25.74 14.75
C GLY A 449 3.23 25.68 16.19
N VAL A 450 2.38 25.17 17.06
CA VAL A 450 2.73 24.95 18.48
C VAL A 450 3.63 23.72 18.59
N ILE A 451 4.86 23.96 18.97
CA ILE A 451 5.82 22.90 19.30
C ILE A 451 5.76 22.72 20.79
N LYS A 452 5.65 21.46 21.21
CA LYS A 452 5.82 21.13 22.61
C LYS A 452 7.31 21.09 22.96
N ASN A 453 7.61 21.45 24.20
CA ASN A 453 8.98 21.59 24.71
C ASN A 453 9.66 20.24 24.98
N HIS A 454 9.39 19.18 24.18
CA HIS A 454 10.00 17.87 24.40
C HIS A 454 10.06 17.01 23.15
N TYR A 455 11.12 16.25 23.02
CA TYR A 455 11.34 15.34 21.90
C TYR A 455 10.80 13.93 22.13
N ILE A 456 10.85 13.46 23.36
CA ILE A 456 10.43 12.10 23.72
C ILE A 456 9.51 12.19 24.93
N THR A 457 8.31 11.64 24.79
CA THR A 457 7.33 11.50 25.86
C THR A 457 6.92 10.05 25.96
N ILE A 458 7.36 9.35 27.00
CA ILE A 458 6.99 7.97 27.29
C ILE A 458 6.28 7.94 28.64
N ILE A 459 5.08 7.38 28.69
CA ILE A 459 4.27 7.31 29.89
C ILE A 459 4.65 6.08 30.70
N GLN A 460 4.81 4.94 30.05
CA GLN A 460 5.13 3.70 30.72
C GLN A 460 5.74 2.67 29.75
N CYS A 461 6.88 2.12 30.09
CA CYS A 461 7.50 1.02 29.38
C CYS A 461 7.96 -0.05 30.36
N ASP A 462 7.61 -1.32 30.10
CA ASP A 462 8.08 -2.47 30.87
C ASP A 462 9.36 -3.04 30.27
N ASN A 463 10.17 -3.66 31.11
CA ASN A 463 11.45 -4.26 30.75
C ASN A 463 12.44 -3.20 30.19
N ASP A 464 13.14 -3.52 29.11
CA ASP A 464 14.20 -2.67 28.59
C ASP A 464 13.66 -1.37 27.96
N PHE A 465 14.10 -0.24 28.50
CA PHE A 465 13.93 1.06 27.88
C PHE A 465 15.28 1.71 27.70
N VAL A 466 15.79 1.78 26.47
CA VAL A 466 17.13 2.24 26.16
C VAL A 466 17.10 3.47 25.27
N ILE A 467 17.76 4.56 25.68
CA ILE A 467 18.01 5.76 24.87
C ILE A 467 19.52 5.96 24.81
N LYS A 468 20.12 5.70 23.65
CA LYS A 468 21.57 5.68 23.52
C LYS A 468 22.07 6.26 22.20
N ASP A 469 23.20 6.97 22.27
CA ASP A 469 23.95 7.49 21.12
C ASP A 469 23.10 8.41 20.20
N ASN A 470 22.17 9.19 20.77
CA ASN A 470 21.33 10.08 19.99
C ASN A 470 21.86 11.53 20.04
N ASP A 471 21.70 12.26 18.95
CA ASP A 471 21.97 13.68 18.85
C ASP A 471 20.67 14.49 19.03
N PHE A 472 20.61 15.36 20.01
CA PHE A 472 19.53 16.29 20.23
C PHE A 472 20.00 17.71 19.94
N ILE A 473 19.65 18.23 18.78
CA ILE A 473 19.98 19.59 18.33
C ILE A 473 18.76 20.45 18.57
N THR A 474 18.72 21.17 19.69
CA THR A 474 17.46 21.77 20.14
C THR A 474 17.66 23.11 20.85
N HIS A 475 16.65 23.97 20.64
CA HIS A 475 16.42 25.19 21.44
C HIS A 475 15.27 25.00 22.45
N VAL A 476 14.81 23.79 22.69
CA VAL A 476 13.69 23.50 23.62
C VAL A 476 14.20 23.09 25.00
N GLU A 477 13.44 23.47 26.03
CA GLU A 477 13.88 23.33 27.43
C GLU A 477 13.92 21.88 27.93
N ASN A 478 13.10 20.98 27.38
CA ASN A 478 12.96 19.60 27.81
C ASN A 478 13.11 18.60 26.69
N VAL A 479 14.05 17.70 26.79
CA VAL A 479 14.27 16.65 25.77
C VAL A 479 13.44 15.41 26.08
N LEU A 480 13.27 15.06 27.33
CA LEU A 480 12.63 13.84 27.79
C LEU A 480 11.61 14.12 28.90
N ILE A 481 10.37 13.66 28.70
CA ILE A 481 9.37 13.60 29.76
C ILE A 481 8.94 12.14 29.89
N ILE A 482 9.22 11.57 31.07
CA ILE A 482 8.73 10.25 31.45
C ILE A 482 7.68 10.51 32.55
N ASN A 483 6.43 10.14 32.26
CA ASN A 483 5.36 10.25 33.21
C ASN A 483 5.30 8.99 34.08
N ASP A 484 5.17 9.18 35.36
CA ASP A 484 5.60 8.43 36.53
C ASP A 484 4.76 7.18 36.84
N LYS A 485 5.06 6.06 36.19
CA LYS A 485 4.70 4.75 36.72
C LYS A 485 5.79 3.69 36.53
N PHE A 486 7.01 4.10 36.37
CA PHE A 486 8.14 3.17 36.46
C PHE A 486 8.35 2.78 37.92
N SER A 487 8.25 1.51 38.21
CA SER A 487 8.46 0.97 39.56
C SER A 487 9.91 1.07 40.04
N SER A 488 10.85 1.38 39.15
CA SER A 488 12.22 1.76 39.48
C SER A 488 12.91 2.48 38.32
N VAL A 489 13.69 3.51 38.61
CA VAL A 489 14.59 4.21 37.67
C VAL A 489 15.74 3.29 37.21
N SER A 490 15.96 2.17 37.92
CA SER A 490 17.02 1.20 37.62
C SER A 490 16.86 0.43 36.33
N ASP A 491 15.65 0.40 35.73
CA ASP A 491 15.37 -0.32 34.52
C ASP A 491 15.52 0.56 33.24
N MET A 492 15.96 1.81 33.43
CA MET A 492 16.18 2.75 32.32
C MET A 492 17.67 2.91 32.06
N ASP A 493 18.16 2.40 30.94
CA ASP A 493 19.48 2.76 30.44
C ASP A 493 19.40 4.05 29.61
N ILE A 494 19.41 5.20 30.28
CA ILE A 494 19.66 6.48 29.62
C ILE A 494 21.17 6.66 29.60
N SER A 495 21.83 5.97 28.68
CA SER A 495 23.27 5.94 28.69
C SER A 495 23.90 7.29 28.33
N THR A 496 25.09 7.43 28.79
CA THR A 496 25.92 8.63 28.89
C THR A 496 26.41 9.21 27.54
N ASN A 497 26.09 8.60 26.40
CA ASN A 497 26.61 9.00 25.09
C ASN A 497 25.62 9.80 24.24
N ASN A 498 24.52 10.29 24.81
CA ASN A 498 23.65 11.18 24.06
C ASN A 498 24.27 12.58 23.94
N ASN A 499 24.39 13.11 22.72
CA ASN A 499 24.94 14.43 22.47
C ASN A 499 23.81 15.47 22.46
N PHE A 500 23.96 16.48 23.34
CA PHE A 500 23.06 17.64 23.33
C PHE A 500 23.82 18.83 22.72
N ILE A 501 23.46 19.18 21.49
CA ILE A 501 24.11 20.25 20.74
C ILE A 501 23.22 21.49 20.78
N ASP A 502 23.56 22.44 21.68
CA ASP A 502 23.00 23.79 21.64
C ASP A 502 23.95 24.85 22.12
N GLY A 503 23.83 26.03 21.54
CA GLY A 503 24.61 27.22 21.88
C GLY A 503 24.19 27.97 23.13
N SER A 504 23.11 27.64 23.86
CA SER A 504 22.61 28.49 24.94
C SER A 504 21.97 27.82 26.15
N TYR A 505 21.69 26.52 26.15
CA TYR A 505 21.06 25.85 27.30
C TYR A 505 21.86 24.67 27.83
N LYS A 506 22.31 24.77 29.07
CA LYS A 506 22.94 23.69 29.81
C LYS A 506 21.91 22.60 30.11
N ASN A 507 22.15 21.44 29.56
CA ASN A 507 21.52 20.15 29.74
C ASN A 507 20.63 19.99 30.97
N LYS A 508 19.33 19.91 30.80
CA LYS A 508 18.44 19.34 31.79
C LYS A 508 17.70 18.15 31.14
N ILE A 509 18.20 16.94 31.41
CA ILE A 509 17.31 15.77 31.43
C ILE A 509 16.46 15.97 32.69
N SER A 510 15.31 16.58 32.56
CA SER A 510 14.35 16.62 33.64
C SER A 510 13.49 15.37 33.58
N THR A 511 13.87 14.34 34.28
CA THR A 511 12.93 13.30 34.71
C THR A 511 11.95 13.98 35.68
N LYS A 512 10.87 14.52 35.15
CA LYS A 512 9.77 14.97 35.98
C LYS A 512 8.95 13.74 36.35
N ILE A 513 9.36 13.09 37.43
CA ILE A 513 8.56 12.12 38.17
C ILE A 513 7.34 12.91 38.68
N VAL A 514 6.21 12.81 37.99
CA VAL A 514 4.95 13.35 38.50
C VAL A 514 4.30 12.25 39.29
N SER A 515 4.51 12.24 40.61
CA SER A 515 3.74 11.41 41.51
C SER A 515 2.26 11.78 41.38
N SER A 516 1.45 10.83 40.95
CA SER A 516 0.00 10.95 41.07
C SER A 516 -0.36 10.81 42.55
N ASN A 517 -0.78 11.89 43.17
CA ASN A 517 -1.58 11.82 44.41
C ASN A 517 -2.99 11.36 44.08
#